data_3c65edb94966cde6186e7af08abe1343
#
_entry.id   3c65edb94966cde6186e7af08abe1343
#
_cell.length_a   1.000
_cell.length_b   1.000
_cell.length_c   1.000
_cell.angle_alpha   90.00
_cell.angle_beta   90.00
_cell.angle_gamma   90.00
#
_symmetry.space_group_name_H-M   'P 1'
#
loop_
_entity.id
_entity.type
_entity.pdbx_description
1 polymer ?
#
loop_
_entity_poly.entity_id
_entity_poly.type
_entity_poly.pdbx_seq_one_letter_code
_entity_poly.pdbx_strand_id
1 'polypeptide(L)'
;MKKTVEVYKVFVGTHDTYEKEEYQFIGNYDECVDYVNTYGYQTCSYIEPAGYTREELHVGLCKGRHDIPQVGDDYVFDEITDPMDFASLGKRATEWLLHIDKGVRIYLYVTGFTPALVAVINAVSLTKANNLELMHFDRDSSSYKAQPFLYIGGIKR
;
A
#
# COMPACT_ATOMS: atom_id res chain seq x y z
N MET A 1 -6.96 -2.17 -9.89
CA MET A 1 -7.53 -0.95 -10.50
C MET A 1 -6.62 0.25 -10.19
N LYS A 2 -6.13 0.95 -11.21
CA LYS A 2 -5.23 2.13 -11.08
C LYS A 2 -6.07 3.41 -10.93
N LYS A 3 -5.71 4.27 -9.99
CA LYS A 3 -6.35 5.57 -9.77
C LYS A 3 -5.32 6.64 -9.43
N THR A 4 -5.65 7.90 -9.71
CA THR A 4 -4.86 9.06 -9.29
C THR A 4 -5.54 9.70 -8.08
N VAL A 5 -4.77 9.96 -7.03
CA VAL A 5 -5.27 10.56 -5.79
C VAL A 5 -4.48 11.80 -5.42
N GLU A 6 -5.14 12.77 -4.80
CA GLU A 6 -4.47 13.91 -4.17
C GLU A 6 -3.71 13.42 -2.92
N VAL A 7 -2.53 14.02 -2.72
CA VAL A 7 -1.68 13.73 -1.56
C VAL A 7 -1.81 14.83 -0.53
N TYR A 8 -1.89 14.43 0.73
CA TYR A 8 -2.02 15.30 1.88
C TYR A 8 -0.90 15.07 2.87
N LYS A 9 -0.63 16.05 3.70
CA LYS A 9 0.34 16.03 4.79
C LYS A 9 -0.37 16.24 6.13
N VAL A 10 0.03 15.49 7.15
CA VAL A 10 -0.42 15.68 8.53
C VAL A 10 0.66 16.39 9.32
N PHE A 11 0.29 17.49 9.94
CA PHE A 11 1.11 18.22 10.90
C PHE A 11 0.52 18.04 12.30
N VAL A 12 1.38 17.79 13.29
CA VAL A 12 0.97 17.59 14.68
C VAL A 12 1.60 18.66 15.54
N GLY A 13 0.79 19.30 16.40
CA GLY A 13 1.18 20.39 17.28
C GLY A 13 0.20 21.56 17.20
N THR A 14 0.50 22.71 17.83
CA THR A 14 -0.30 23.92 17.69
C THR A 14 0.15 24.75 16.49
N HIS A 15 -0.77 25.48 15.87
CA HIS A 15 -0.53 26.23 14.62
C HIS A 15 0.67 27.18 14.70
N ASP A 16 1.02 27.63 15.91
CA ASP A 16 2.13 28.54 16.17
C ASP A 16 3.49 27.85 16.34
N THR A 17 3.54 26.52 16.43
CA THR A 17 4.75 25.73 16.69
C THR A 17 5.24 24.91 15.49
N TYR A 18 4.55 25.04 14.35
CA TYR A 18 4.96 24.31 13.15
C TYR A 18 6.11 25.01 12.44
N GLU A 19 7.22 24.32 12.31
CA GLU A 19 8.10 24.55 11.19
C GLU A 19 7.44 23.90 9.96
N LYS A 20 7.06 24.72 8.98
CA LYS A 20 6.28 24.30 7.78
C LYS A 20 6.91 23.16 6.94
N GLU A 21 8.06 22.68 7.31
CA GLU A 21 8.82 21.66 6.61
C GLU A 21 8.71 20.26 7.26
N GLU A 22 8.24 20.16 8.51
CA GLU A 22 8.17 18.90 9.24
C GLU A 22 6.74 18.38 9.35
N TYR A 23 6.32 17.57 8.37
CA TYR A 23 5.09 16.79 8.48
C TYR A 23 5.39 15.43 9.12
N GLN A 24 4.43 14.91 9.91
CA GLN A 24 4.53 13.64 10.60
C GLN A 24 4.09 12.45 9.73
N PHE A 25 3.18 12.70 8.80
CA PHE A 25 2.64 11.70 7.89
C PHE A 25 2.29 12.31 6.53
N ILE A 26 2.33 11.48 5.47
CA ILE A 26 1.94 11.85 4.12
C ILE A 26 1.15 10.70 3.48
N GLY A 27 -0.04 11.01 2.95
CA GLY A 27 -0.93 10.01 2.40
C GLY A 27 -2.06 10.62 1.57
N ASN A 28 -3.03 9.81 1.12
CA ASN A 28 -4.31 10.35 0.68
C ASN A 28 -5.09 10.87 1.90
N TYR A 29 -6.23 11.55 1.68
CA TYR A 29 -6.97 12.16 2.76
C TYR A 29 -7.41 11.15 3.82
N ASP A 30 -7.94 10.00 3.40
CA ASP A 30 -8.43 8.96 4.32
C ASP A 30 -7.30 8.36 5.15
N GLU A 31 -6.12 8.10 4.55
CA GLU A 31 -4.92 7.65 5.26
C GLU A 31 -4.45 8.67 6.31
N CYS A 32 -4.55 9.97 5.98
CA CYS A 32 -4.20 11.04 6.93
C CYS A 32 -5.18 11.09 8.10
N VAL A 33 -6.47 10.93 7.84
CA VAL A 33 -7.52 10.85 8.89
C VAL A 33 -7.30 9.62 9.77
N ASP A 34 -7.04 8.47 9.18
CA ASP A 34 -6.75 7.22 9.92
C ASP A 34 -5.50 7.35 10.79
N TYR A 35 -4.45 7.99 10.27
CA TYR A 35 -3.25 8.28 11.05
C TYR A 35 -3.57 9.15 12.28
N VAL A 36 -4.28 10.25 12.08
CA VAL A 36 -4.68 11.16 13.17
C VAL A 36 -5.51 10.43 14.23
N ASN A 37 -6.46 9.59 13.80
CA ASN A 37 -7.31 8.82 14.72
C ASN A 37 -6.53 7.73 15.47
N THR A 38 -5.66 7.02 14.78
CA THR A 38 -4.86 5.92 15.36
C THR A 38 -3.92 6.41 16.46
N TYR A 39 -3.31 7.59 16.27
CA TYR A 39 -2.34 8.14 17.22
C TYR A 39 -2.94 9.19 18.19
N GLY A 40 -4.25 9.41 18.15
CA GLY A 40 -4.93 10.30 19.09
C GLY A 40 -4.65 11.79 18.88
N TYR A 41 -4.36 12.21 17.67
CA TYR A 41 -3.98 13.60 17.34
C TYR A 41 -5.15 14.49 16.92
N GLN A 42 -6.41 14.10 17.18
CA GLN A 42 -7.62 14.79 16.69
C GLN A 42 -7.71 16.27 17.12
N THR A 43 -7.14 16.62 18.27
CA THR A 43 -7.19 18.00 18.82
C THR A 43 -5.93 18.80 18.59
N CYS A 44 -4.87 18.19 18.05
CA CYS A 44 -3.56 18.82 17.92
C CYS A 44 -2.91 18.58 16.54
N SER A 45 -3.71 18.27 15.53
CA SER A 45 -3.22 18.11 14.17
C SER A 45 -4.07 18.85 13.16
N TYR A 46 -3.49 19.12 12.00
CA TYR A 46 -4.23 19.53 10.81
C TYR A 46 -3.72 18.79 9.57
N ILE A 47 -4.58 18.68 8.57
CA ILE A 47 -4.32 18.01 7.30
C ILE A 47 -4.40 19.06 6.20
N GLU A 48 -3.36 19.18 5.38
CA GLU A 48 -3.35 20.08 4.24
C GLU A 48 -2.90 19.40 2.95
N PRO A 49 -3.33 19.87 1.77
CA PRO A 49 -2.88 19.35 0.49
C PRO A 49 -1.37 19.51 0.33
N ALA A 50 -0.72 18.46 -0.18
CA ALA A 50 0.71 18.47 -0.47
C ALA A 50 1.04 19.18 -1.80
N GLY A 51 0.02 19.52 -2.60
CA GLY A 51 0.17 20.21 -3.88
C GLY A 51 0.54 19.31 -5.06
N TYR A 52 0.44 17.98 -4.91
CA TYR A 52 0.65 17.03 -6.00
C TYR A 52 -0.25 15.80 -5.86
N THR A 53 -0.34 15.03 -6.95
CA THR A 53 -1.07 13.76 -6.99
C THR A 53 -0.12 12.58 -7.10
N ARG A 54 -0.58 11.38 -6.72
CA ARG A 54 0.14 10.13 -6.93
C ARG A 54 -0.77 9.09 -7.59
N GLU A 55 -0.17 8.11 -8.24
CA GLU A 55 -0.88 6.96 -8.75
C GLU A 55 -0.91 5.84 -7.72
N GLU A 56 -2.08 5.21 -7.60
CA GLU A 56 -2.32 4.06 -6.74
C GLU A 56 -2.87 2.90 -7.56
N LEU A 57 -2.35 1.70 -7.29
CA LEU A 57 -2.80 0.44 -7.88
C LEU A 57 -3.39 -0.46 -6.80
N HIS A 58 -4.67 -0.77 -6.89
CA HIS A 58 -5.33 -1.77 -6.07
C HIS A 58 -5.36 -3.10 -6.81
N VAL A 59 -4.74 -4.13 -6.25
CA VAL A 59 -4.55 -5.44 -6.89
C VAL A 59 -4.72 -6.58 -5.88
N GLY A 60 -5.39 -7.65 -6.29
CA GLY A 60 -5.52 -8.88 -5.49
C GLY A 60 -4.30 -9.79 -5.66
N LEU A 61 -3.96 -10.55 -4.62
CA LEU A 61 -2.85 -11.49 -4.69
C LEU A 61 -3.16 -12.64 -5.64
N CYS A 62 -4.28 -13.34 -5.40
CA CYS A 62 -4.68 -14.52 -6.18
C CYS A 62 -6.18 -14.45 -6.50
N LYS A 63 -6.52 -14.66 -7.78
CA LYS A 63 -7.92 -14.70 -8.25
C LYS A 63 -8.68 -15.90 -7.69
N GLY A 64 -9.99 -15.74 -7.53
CA GLY A 64 -10.92 -16.83 -7.22
C GLY A 64 -11.02 -17.23 -5.76
N ARG A 65 -10.36 -16.54 -4.84
CA ARG A 65 -10.49 -16.81 -3.40
C ARG A 65 -11.53 -15.96 -2.70
N HIS A 66 -11.65 -14.69 -3.07
CA HIS A 66 -12.61 -13.74 -2.53
C HIS A 66 -12.92 -12.68 -3.58
N ASP A 67 -14.18 -12.24 -3.64
CA ASP A 67 -14.51 -11.04 -4.38
C ASP A 67 -14.08 -9.82 -3.59
N ILE A 68 -13.21 -9.01 -4.20
CA ILE A 68 -12.67 -7.79 -3.61
C ILE A 68 -13.10 -6.62 -4.50
N PRO A 69 -14.15 -5.88 -4.12
CA PRO A 69 -14.71 -4.80 -4.96
C PRO A 69 -13.69 -3.73 -5.37
N GLN A 70 -12.68 -3.48 -4.52
CA GLN A 70 -11.63 -2.50 -4.77
C GLN A 70 -10.64 -2.92 -5.87
N VAL A 71 -10.57 -4.22 -6.16
CA VAL A 71 -9.60 -4.84 -7.09
C VAL A 71 -10.23 -5.06 -8.46
N GLY A 72 -11.51 -5.47 -8.51
CA GLY A 72 -12.15 -5.93 -9.75
C GLY A 72 -11.48 -7.20 -10.28
N ASP A 73 -10.97 -7.13 -11.51
CA ASP A 73 -10.29 -8.25 -12.17
C ASP A 73 -8.74 -8.16 -12.13
N ASP A 74 -8.19 -7.20 -11.41
CA ASP A 74 -6.74 -6.98 -11.34
C ASP A 74 -6.10 -7.88 -10.27
N TYR A 75 -5.44 -8.95 -10.67
CA TYR A 75 -4.74 -9.88 -9.77
C TYR A 75 -3.29 -10.08 -10.22
N VAL A 76 -2.38 -10.31 -9.24
CA VAL A 76 -0.98 -10.69 -9.54
C VAL A 76 -0.93 -12.09 -10.13
N PHE A 77 -1.75 -12.99 -9.59
CA PHE A 77 -1.85 -14.37 -10.04
C PHE A 77 -3.29 -14.73 -10.40
N ASP A 78 -3.58 -14.89 -11.69
CA ASP A 78 -4.90 -15.34 -12.15
C ASP A 78 -5.13 -16.80 -11.77
N GLU A 79 -4.09 -17.64 -11.94
CA GLU A 79 -4.12 -19.07 -11.62
C GLU A 79 -2.76 -19.53 -11.09
N ILE A 80 -2.77 -20.39 -10.07
CA ILE A 80 -1.60 -21.06 -9.54
C ILE A 80 -1.83 -22.57 -9.60
N THR A 81 -1.14 -23.24 -10.54
CA THR A 81 -1.25 -24.67 -10.76
C THR A 81 -0.42 -25.48 -9.77
N ASP A 82 0.80 -25.03 -9.48
CA ASP A 82 1.67 -25.63 -8.46
C ASP A 82 2.09 -24.58 -7.42
N PRO A 83 1.53 -24.65 -6.21
CA PRO A 83 1.85 -23.73 -5.14
C PRO A 83 3.27 -23.87 -4.57
N MET A 84 3.98 -24.96 -4.89
CA MET A 84 5.34 -25.22 -4.42
C MET A 84 6.40 -24.89 -5.48
N ASP A 85 6.00 -24.51 -6.68
CA ASP A 85 6.94 -23.97 -7.69
C ASP A 85 7.29 -22.50 -7.39
N PHE A 86 8.15 -22.32 -6.38
CA PHE A 86 8.58 -21.00 -5.93
C PHE A 86 9.33 -20.23 -7.01
N ALA A 87 10.03 -20.93 -7.92
CA ALA A 87 10.75 -20.27 -9.01
C ALA A 87 9.77 -19.63 -10.02
N SER A 88 8.72 -20.36 -10.40
CA SER A 88 7.66 -19.83 -11.26
C SER A 88 6.92 -18.67 -10.61
N LEU A 89 6.55 -18.80 -9.32
CA LEU A 89 5.90 -17.73 -8.58
C LEU A 89 6.76 -16.46 -8.54
N GLY A 90 8.05 -16.59 -8.23
CA GLY A 90 8.99 -15.47 -8.19
C GLY A 90 9.15 -14.79 -9.54
N LYS A 91 9.29 -15.58 -10.61
CA LYS A 91 9.38 -15.06 -11.98
C LYS A 91 8.12 -14.25 -12.36
N ARG A 92 6.93 -14.82 -12.16
CA ARG A 92 5.64 -14.18 -12.49
C ARG A 92 5.42 -12.90 -11.70
N ALA A 93 5.73 -12.90 -10.39
CA ALA A 93 5.66 -11.70 -9.56
C ALA A 93 6.59 -10.59 -10.07
N THR A 94 7.81 -10.95 -10.47
CA THR A 94 8.76 -9.99 -11.03
C THR A 94 8.30 -9.45 -12.38
N GLU A 95 7.83 -10.30 -13.27
CA GLU A 95 7.30 -9.91 -14.58
C GLU A 95 6.09 -8.98 -14.42
N TRP A 96 5.16 -9.31 -13.53
CA TRP A 96 4.02 -8.45 -13.19
C TRP A 96 4.49 -7.06 -12.72
N LEU A 97 5.44 -7.00 -11.79
CA LEU A 97 5.92 -5.73 -11.23
C LEU A 97 6.64 -4.86 -12.27
N LEU A 98 7.36 -5.47 -13.23
CA LEU A 98 8.05 -4.73 -14.30
C LEU A 98 7.10 -3.98 -15.25
N HIS A 99 5.81 -4.35 -15.30
CA HIS A 99 4.79 -3.64 -16.07
C HIS A 99 4.15 -2.48 -15.30
N ILE A 100 4.53 -2.27 -14.03
CA ILE A 100 4.01 -1.17 -13.21
C ILE A 100 5.00 0.00 -13.24
N ASP A 101 4.48 1.20 -13.50
CA ASP A 101 5.31 2.41 -13.51
C ASP A 101 5.96 2.64 -12.15
N LYS A 102 7.19 3.13 -12.16
CA LYS A 102 7.92 3.46 -10.93
C LYS A 102 7.22 4.56 -10.16
N GLY A 103 7.17 4.42 -8.84
CA GLY A 103 6.54 5.41 -7.96
C GLY A 103 5.04 5.20 -7.73
N VAL A 104 4.39 4.28 -8.45
CA VAL A 104 3.02 3.87 -8.13
C VAL A 104 2.98 3.21 -6.77
N ARG A 105 2.04 3.62 -5.90
CA ARG A 105 1.77 2.94 -4.63
C ARG A 105 0.88 1.74 -4.89
N ILE A 106 1.30 0.56 -4.42
CA ILE A 106 0.61 -0.70 -4.62
C ILE A 106 -0.10 -1.11 -3.33
N TYR A 107 -1.42 -1.27 -3.38
CA TYR A 107 -2.24 -1.86 -2.33
C TYR A 107 -2.53 -3.31 -2.72
N LEU A 108 -1.80 -4.25 -2.09
CA LEU A 108 -1.93 -5.68 -2.35
C LEU A 108 -2.91 -6.31 -1.37
N TYR A 109 -4.07 -6.75 -1.87
CA TYR A 109 -5.09 -7.43 -1.09
C TYR A 109 -4.71 -8.89 -0.87
N VAL A 110 -4.34 -9.22 0.37
CA VAL A 110 -3.81 -10.53 0.73
C VAL A 110 -4.94 -11.55 0.86
N THR A 111 -4.92 -12.57 0.03
CA THR A 111 -5.95 -13.63 -0.02
C THR A 111 -5.50 -14.96 0.58
N GLY A 112 -4.52 -14.94 1.47
CA GLY A 112 -4.14 -16.11 2.28
C GLY A 112 -3.26 -17.15 1.58
N PHE A 113 -2.52 -16.79 0.54
CA PHE A 113 -1.60 -17.68 -0.17
C PHE A 113 -0.14 -17.27 0.07
N THR A 114 0.46 -17.82 1.14
CA THR A 114 1.79 -17.40 1.63
C THR A 114 2.92 -17.48 0.59
N PRO A 115 3.09 -18.55 -0.21
CA PRO A 115 4.17 -18.60 -1.21
C PRO A 115 4.06 -17.50 -2.26
N ALA A 116 2.84 -17.18 -2.72
CA ALA A 116 2.61 -16.09 -3.68
C ALA A 116 2.88 -14.72 -3.04
N LEU A 117 2.47 -14.51 -1.78
CA LEU A 117 2.76 -13.29 -1.05
C LEU A 117 4.27 -13.06 -0.91
N VAL A 118 5.01 -14.09 -0.52
CA VAL A 118 6.48 -14.04 -0.41
C VAL A 118 7.11 -13.70 -1.76
N ALA A 119 6.62 -14.27 -2.86
CA ALA A 119 7.11 -13.96 -4.20
C ALA A 119 6.94 -12.48 -4.56
N VAL A 120 5.78 -11.87 -4.26
CA VAL A 120 5.53 -10.43 -4.51
C VAL A 120 6.41 -9.57 -3.61
N ILE A 121 6.51 -9.87 -2.32
CA ILE A 121 7.37 -9.14 -1.38
C ILE A 121 8.82 -9.14 -1.86
N ASN A 122 9.33 -10.30 -2.28
CA ASN A 122 10.69 -10.42 -2.80
C ASN A 122 10.88 -9.59 -4.08
N ALA A 123 9.94 -9.64 -5.03
CA ALA A 123 10.00 -8.85 -6.26
C ALA A 123 10.06 -7.35 -5.97
N VAL A 124 9.19 -6.84 -5.11
CA VAL A 124 9.17 -5.42 -4.70
C VAL A 124 10.46 -5.03 -3.98
N SER A 125 10.97 -5.88 -3.07
CA SER A 125 12.20 -5.63 -2.32
C SER A 125 13.43 -5.55 -3.22
N LEU A 126 13.49 -6.36 -4.27
CA LEU A 126 14.59 -6.39 -5.23
C LEU A 126 14.58 -5.17 -6.16
N THR A 127 13.41 -4.74 -6.62
CA THR A 127 13.30 -3.64 -7.59
C THR A 127 13.39 -2.26 -6.95
N LYS A 128 12.98 -2.11 -5.68
CA LYS A 128 12.97 -0.83 -4.93
C LYS A 128 12.23 0.31 -5.64
N ALA A 129 11.35 0.00 -6.55
CA ALA A 129 10.73 0.96 -7.46
C ALA A 129 9.38 1.48 -6.96
N ASN A 130 8.70 0.72 -6.10
CA ASN A 130 7.33 0.97 -5.70
C ASN A 130 7.17 0.85 -4.18
N ASN A 131 6.19 1.56 -3.63
CA ASN A 131 5.75 1.40 -2.26
C ASN A 131 4.65 0.33 -2.22
N LEU A 132 4.80 -0.66 -1.34
CA LEU A 132 3.84 -1.75 -1.14
C LEU A 132 3.14 -1.60 0.21
N GLU A 133 1.81 -1.69 0.18
CA GLU A 133 0.97 -1.82 1.36
C GLU A 133 0.20 -3.14 1.29
N LEU A 134 0.23 -3.92 2.36
CA LEU A 134 -0.51 -5.18 2.45
C LEU A 134 -1.89 -4.90 3.04
N MET A 135 -2.95 -5.26 2.32
CA MET A 135 -4.33 -5.08 2.73
C MET A 135 -4.86 -6.38 3.32
N HIS A 136 -5.04 -6.40 4.63
CA HIS A 136 -5.57 -7.56 5.36
C HIS A 136 -7.05 -7.39 5.67
N PHE A 137 -7.84 -8.43 5.42
CA PHE A 137 -9.26 -8.41 5.77
C PHE A 137 -9.45 -8.61 7.27
N ASP A 138 -10.01 -7.60 7.93
CA ASP A 138 -10.41 -7.63 9.33
C ASP A 138 -11.87 -8.08 9.41
N ARG A 139 -12.12 -9.23 10.01
CA ARG A 139 -13.45 -9.83 10.14
C ARG A 139 -14.36 -9.04 11.08
N ASP A 140 -13.79 -8.45 12.12
CA ASP A 140 -14.58 -7.74 13.15
C ASP A 140 -15.18 -6.45 12.58
N SER A 141 -14.41 -5.72 11.80
CA SER A 141 -14.88 -4.50 11.14
C SER A 141 -15.43 -4.72 9.73
N SER A 142 -15.34 -5.96 9.19
CA SER A 142 -15.70 -6.31 7.81
C SER A 142 -15.04 -5.39 6.77
N SER A 143 -13.80 -4.98 7.02
CA SER A 143 -13.06 -4.05 6.17
C SER A 143 -11.60 -4.48 5.99
N TYR A 144 -10.93 -3.90 5.01
CA TYR A 144 -9.49 -4.10 4.82
C TYR A 144 -8.70 -3.09 5.64
N LYS A 145 -7.67 -3.58 6.33
CA LYS A 145 -6.70 -2.78 7.09
C LYS A 145 -5.35 -2.80 6.40
N ALA A 146 -4.77 -1.63 6.23
CA ALA A 146 -3.45 -1.49 5.64
C ALA A 146 -2.35 -1.86 6.64
N GLN A 147 -1.41 -2.69 6.20
CA GLN A 147 -0.14 -2.92 6.89
C GLN A 147 0.97 -2.39 5.98
N PRO A 148 1.63 -1.26 6.34
CA PRO A 148 2.72 -0.73 5.55
C PRO A 148 3.86 -1.75 5.47
N PHE A 149 4.31 -2.07 4.26
CA PHE A 149 5.55 -2.79 4.06
C PHE A 149 6.70 -1.79 4.11
N LEU A 150 7.31 -1.64 5.29
CA LEU A 150 8.43 -0.74 5.50
C LEU A 150 9.64 -1.23 4.71
N TYR A 151 9.90 -0.56 3.61
CA TYR A 151 11.16 -0.65 2.92
C TYR A 151 12.26 0.02 3.78
N ILE A 152 13.17 -0.80 4.35
CA ILE A 152 14.25 -0.33 5.27
C ILE A 152 15.28 0.60 4.57
N GLY A 153 15.15 0.84 3.27
CA GLY A 153 16.03 1.75 2.51
C GLY A 153 15.76 3.24 2.68
N GLY A 154 14.72 3.65 3.41
CA GLY A 154 14.26 5.04 3.51
C GLY A 154 14.22 5.63 4.92
N ILE A 155 14.71 4.96 5.93
CA ILE A 155 14.86 5.59 7.25
C ILE A 155 16.03 6.56 7.16
N LYS A 156 15.73 7.82 6.86
CA LYS A 156 16.64 8.91 7.24
C LYS A 156 16.66 8.91 8.77
N ARG A 157 17.81 8.54 9.33
CA ARG A 157 18.12 8.75 10.73
C ARG A 157 18.22 10.24 11.01
#